data_291316bb97bda2057668a3c47b7d1443
#
_entry.id   291316bb97bda2057668a3c47b7d1443
#
_cell.length_a   1.000
_cell.length_b   1.000
_cell.length_c   1.000
_cell.angle_alpha   90.00
_cell.angle_beta   90.00
_cell.angle_gamma   90.00
#
_symmetry.space_group_name_H-M   'P 1'
#
loop_
_entity.id
_entity.type
_entity.pdbx_description
1 polymer ?
#
loop_
_entity_poly.entity_id
_entity_poly.type
_entity_poly.pdbx_seq_one_letter_code
_entity_poly.pdbx_strand_id
1 'polypeptide(L)'
;MFASILLAAAQAEPSQAKPASKAVPTHVEIAPGVNMPYINLGGVHSHPSNYSAWLQLGGTGLDTALMYGDDVQVKVGDAAKAGSLPRDKLFITSKVPCCPAPFTKWCTWYASEYANVDAYTRAKIDIRLLGVEYVDLMLLHWPCTREEDTLAAYRALEDFQLEGKAKAIGISNFNASAIDALFAGGLRVKPAVDQCGFSIGNHNSSAFGRDFQTLAKCREKKITYSAYSPLGGLSGVDVLGNPTVVGIGKKHGKSSAQVALRWVTQQGVVAVTASTKASHLESDLGIFDFTLTDDEMATLAKI
;
A
#
# COMPACT_ATOMS: atom_id res chain seq x y z
N MET A 1 7.71 31.71 78.06
CA MET A 1 8.51 31.17 76.94
C MET A 1 7.56 30.39 76.03
N PHE A 2 7.11 31.04 74.97
CA PHE A 2 6.26 30.37 73.91
C PHE A 2 7.12 30.10 72.71
N ALA A 3 7.31 28.82 72.38
CA ALA A 3 8.02 28.40 71.17
C ALA A 3 7.03 28.34 70.03
N SER A 4 7.24 29.17 69.00
CA SER A 4 6.49 29.14 67.73
C SER A 4 7.09 28.06 66.82
N ILE A 5 6.28 27.09 66.47
CA ILE A 5 6.60 26.08 65.45
C ILE A 5 6.16 26.64 64.11
N LEU A 6 7.11 26.97 63.20
CA LEU A 6 6.87 27.27 61.81
C LEU A 6 6.67 25.96 61.02
N LEU A 7 5.44 25.73 60.53
CA LEU A 7 5.18 24.70 59.52
C LEU A 7 5.62 25.24 58.15
N ALA A 8 6.61 24.62 57.52
CA ALA A 8 6.95 24.85 56.12
C ALA A 8 6.01 24.09 55.22
N ALA A 9 5.15 24.78 54.48
CA ALA A 9 4.32 24.20 53.43
C ALA A 9 5.21 23.91 52.20
N ALA A 10 5.38 22.64 51.89
CA ALA A 10 6.01 22.22 50.63
C ALA A 10 5.04 22.53 49.48
N GLN A 11 5.43 23.45 48.61
CA GLN A 11 4.77 23.74 47.36
C GLN A 11 5.08 22.58 46.36
N ALA A 12 4.06 21.83 45.98
CA ALA A 12 4.14 20.85 44.89
C ALA A 12 4.31 21.59 43.56
N GLU A 13 5.41 21.33 42.85
CA GLU A 13 5.58 21.84 41.49
C GLU A 13 4.51 21.28 40.56
N PRO A 14 3.96 22.09 39.63
CA PRO A 14 2.98 21.61 38.67
C PRO A 14 3.65 20.61 37.71
N SER A 15 3.15 19.38 37.70
CA SER A 15 3.51 18.35 36.74
C SER A 15 3.37 18.90 35.31
N GLN A 16 4.45 19.05 34.60
CA GLN A 16 4.43 19.39 33.17
C GLN A 16 3.74 18.26 32.41
N ALA A 17 2.51 18.52 31.95
CA ALA A 17 1.80 17.60 31.07
C ALA A 17 2.64 17.37 29.81
N LYS A 18 3.01 16.09 29.55
CA LYS A 18 3.65 15.69 28.28
C LYS A 18 2.79 16.19 27.13
N PRO A 19 3.40 16.85 26.11
CA PRO A 19 2.62 17.26 24.95
C PRO A 19 1.94 16.04 24.35
N ALA A 20 0.63 16.16 24.09
CA ALA A 20 -0.15 15.11 23.45
C ALA A 20 0.54 14.72 22.14
N SER A 21 0.95 13.46 22.01
CA SER A 21 1.52 12.97 20.76
C SER A 21 0.49 13.15 19.67
N LYS A 22 0.84 13.82 18.56
CA LYS A 22 -0.04 13.91 17.40
C LYS A 22 -0.42 12.49 17.00
N ALA A 23 -1.72 12.22 16.86
CA ALA A 23 -2.20 10.93 16.40
C ALA A 23 -1.52 10.59 15.07
N VAL A 24 -1.03 9.35 14.95
CA VAL A 24 -0.39 8.89 13.71
C VAL A 24 -1.49 8.77 12.64
N PRO A 25 -1.32 9.40 11.45
CA PRO A 25 -2.31 9.30 10.40
C PRO A 25 -2.50 7.85 9.95
N THR A 26 -3.74 7.43 9.77
CA THR A 26 -4.10 6.10 9.24
C THR A 26 -4.38 6.10 7.74
N HIS A 27 -4.47 7.29 7.13
CA HIS A 27 -4.76 7.50 5.71
C HIS A 27 -3.84 8.57 5.12
N VAL A 28 -3.66 8.52 3.80
CA VAL A 28 -2.96 9.54 3.00
C VAL A 28 -3.86 10.01 1.86
N GLU A 29 -3.93 11.31 1.62
CA GLU A 29 -4.60 11.86 0.44
C GLU A 29 -3.70 11.66 -0.80
N ILE A 30 -4.14 10.82 -1.74
CA ILE A 30 -3.40 10.48 -2.97
C ILE A 30 -3.80 11.35 -4.17
N ALA A 31 -5.02 11.88 -4.14
CA ALA A 31 -5.57 12.85 -5.10
C ALA A 31 -6.63 13.67 -4.36
N PRO A 32 -7.06 14.84 -4.89
CA PRO A 32 -8.04 15.69 -4.22
C PRO A 32 -9.29 14.92 -3.78
N GLY A 33 -9.51 14.83 -2.45
CA GLY A 33 -10.63 14.11 -1.85
C GLY A 33 -10.53 12.58 -1.86
N VAL A 34 -9.42 11.99 -2.33
CA VAL A 34 -9.20 10.54 -2.40
C VAL A 34 -8.21 10.12 -1.30
N ASN A 35 -8.73 9.57 -0.21
CA ASN A 35 -7.95 9.17 0.96
C ASN A 35 -7.70 7.66 0.96
N MET A 36 -6.46 7.24 0.79
CA MET A 36 -6.02 5.84 0.78
C MET A 36 -5.58 5.41 2.18
N PRO A 37 -6.06 4.26 2.70
CA PRO A 37 -5.55 3.72 3.96
C PRO A 37 -4.05 3.39 3.85
N TYR A 38 -3.28 3.63 4.93
CA TYR A 38 -1.86 3.24 4.97
C TYR A 38 -1.65 1.72 5.00
N ILE A 39 -2.69 0.95 5.41
CA ILE A 39 -2.67 -0.52 5.34
C ILE A 39 -3.85 -0.99 4.51
N ASN A 40 -3.56 -1.79 3.49
CA ASN A 40 -4.53 -2.42 2.60
C ASN A 40 -4.33 -3.94 2.63
N LEU A 41 -5.41 -4.70 2.48
CA LEU A 41 -5.35 -6.15 2.35
C LEU A 41 -5.32 -6.54 0.89
N GLY A 42 -4.22 -7.16 0.47
CA GLY A 42 -4.06 -7.79 -0.84
C GLY A 42 -4.16 -9.31 -0.76
N GLY A 43 -4.13 -9.95 -1.91
CA GLY A 43 -4.07 -11.40 -2.03
C GLY A 43 -4.10 -11.80 -3.49
N VAL A 44 -3.45 -12.93 -3.77
CA VAL A 44 -3.43 -13.56 -5.10
C VAL A 44 -3.90 -15.01 -4.98
N HIS A 45 -4.17 -15.68 -6.09
CA HIS A 45 -4.64 -17.07 -6.08
C HIS A 45 -3.74 -18.00 -5.24
N SER A 46 -2.42 -17.90 -5.38
CA SER A 46 -1.43 -18.69 -4.64
C SER A 46 -1.27 -18.28 -3.17
N HIS A 47 -1.68 -17.05 -2.81
CA HIS A 47 -1.58 -16.49 -1.47
C HIS A 47 -2.90 -15.75 -1.15
N PRO A 48 -3.97 -16.47 -0.89
CA PRO A 48 -5.29 -15.88 -0.63
C PRO A 48 -5.30 -15.11 0.68
N SER A 49 -6.25 -14.17 0.79
CA SER A 49 -6.50 -13.42 2.03
C SER A 49 -7.94 -13.58 2.49
N ASN A 50 -8.17 -13.33 3.79
CA ASN A 50 -9.49 -13.33 4.38
C ASN A 50 -10.10 -11.92 4.37
N TYR A 51 -10.63 -11.51 3.22
CA TYR A 51 -11.22 -10.19 3.03
C TYR A 51 -12.43 -9.93 3.97
N SER A 52 -13.24 -10.95 4.23
CA SER A 52 -14.39 -10.81 5.15
C SER A 52 -13.95 -10.53 6.59
N ALA A 53 -12.95 -11.25 7.11
CA ALA A 53 -12.41 -10.97 8.43
C ALA A 53 -11.75 -9.57 8.49
N TRP A 54 -11.04 -9.16 7.43
CA TRP A 54 -10.45 -7.83 7.34
C TRP A 54 -11.47 -6.71 7.53
N LEU A 55 -12.58 -6.78 6.80
CA LEU A 55 -13.66 -5.79 6.88
C LEU A 55 -14.37 -5.82 8.24
N GLN A 56 -14.57 -7.00 8.84
CA GLN A 56 -15.14 -7.16 10.18
C GLN A 56 -14.25 -6.56 11.27
N LEU A 57 -12.92 -6.58 11.10
CA LEU A 57 -11.94 -6.01 12.00
C LEU A 57 -11.75 -4.48 11.81
N GLY A 58 -12.48 -3.87 10.87
CA GLY A 58 -12.41 -2.44 10.61
C GLY A 58 -11.40 -2.02 9.52
N GLY A 59 -10.77 -2.97 8.84
CA GLY A 59 -9.97 -2.68 7.64
C GLY A 59 -10.86 -2.20 6.51
N THR A 60 -10.43 -1.21 5.75
CA THR A 60 -11.24 -0.58 4.69
C THR A 60 -10.59 -0.67 3.31
N GLY A 61 -9.28 -0.90 3.24
CA GLY A 61 -8.55 -0.99 1.98
C GLY A 61 -8.45 -2.42 1.47
N LEU A 62 -8.85 -2.63 0.21
CA LEU A 62 -8.76 -3.90 -0.53
C LEU A 62 -7.89 -3.69 -1.76
N ASP A 63 -6.92 -4.58 -1.99
CA ASP A 63 -6.01 -4.55 -3.13
C ASP A 63 -6.10 -5.84 -3.93
N THR A 64 -6.31 -5.73 -5.23
CA THR A 64 -6.40 -6.84 -6.16
C THR A 64 -5.84 -6.49 -7.52
N ALA A 65 -6.00 -7.33 -8.54
CA ALA A 65 -5.65 -7.08 -9.93
C ALA A 65 -6.37 -8.06 -10.86
N LEU A 66 -6.74 -7.60 -12.05
CA LEU A 66 -7.38 -8.44 -13.08
C LEU A 66 -6.62 -9.74 -13.34
N MET A 67 -5.29 -9.68 -13.39
CA MET A 67 -4.46 -10.85 -13.66
C MET A 67 -4.28 -11.82 -12.48
N TYR A 68 -4.87 -11.55 -11.32
CA TYR A 68 -4.83 -12.51 -10.20
C TYR A 68 -5.85 -13.64 -10.39
N GLY A 69 -6.76 -13.52 -11.36
CA GLY A 69 -7.78 -14.48 -11.75
C GLY A 69 -9.18 -13.98 -11.45
N ASP A 70 -10.13 -14.37 -12.29
CA ASP A 70 -11.53 -13.95 -12.21
C ASP A 70 -12.15 -14.33 -10.86
N ASP A 71 -11.81 -15.51 -10.34
CA ASP A 71 -12.29 -16.00 -9.04
C ASP A 71 -11.79 -15.14 -7.86
N VAL A 72 -10.59 -14.57 -7.97
CA VAL A 72 -10.05 -13.64 -6.97
C VAL A 72 -10.83 -12.32 -7.02
N GLN A 73 -11.07 -11.78 -8.22
CA GLN A 73 -11.84 -10.55 -8.40
C GLN A 73 -13.28 -10.71 -7.86
N VAL A 74 -13.96 -11.80 -8.19
CA VAL A 74 -15.30 -12.10 -7.67
C VAL A 74 -15.29 -12.20 -6.14
N LYS A 75 -14.31 -12.90 -5.53
CA LYS A 75 -14.21 -13.02 -4.07
C LYS A 75 -14.01 -11.65 -3.38
N VAL A 76 -13.17 -10.78 -3.94
CA VAL A 76 -12.97 -9.43 -3.42
C VAL A 76 -14.27 -8.62 -3.51
N GLY A 77 -14.93 -8.66 -4.65
CA GLY A 77 -16.20 -7.99 -4.87
C GLY A 77 -17.32 -8.49 -3.96
N ASP A 78 -17.43 -9.80 -3.78
CA ASP A 78 -18.41 -10.41 -2.88
C ASP A 78 -18.15 -10.03 -1.42
N ALA A 79 -16.90 -10.02 -0.97
CA ALA A 79 -16.55 -9.56 0.35
C ALA A 79 -16.90 -8.07 0.56
N ALA A 80 -16.65 -7.23 -0.43
CA ALA A 80 -16.99 -5.81 -0.39
C ALA A 80 -18.51 -5.58 -0.31
N LYS A 81 -19.32 -6.39 -1.00
CA LYS A 81 -20.78 -6.31 -0.99
C LYS A 81 -21.42 -6.90 0.28
N ALA A 82 -20.86 -8.02 0.77
CA ALA A 82 -21.38 -8.71 1.97
C ALA A 82 -20.99 -7.98 3.26
N GLY A 83 -19.99 -7.09 3.22
CA GLY A 83 -19.55 -6.30 4.35
C GLY A 83 -20.61 -5.29 4.81
N SER A 84 -20.57 -4.91 6.08
CA SER A 84 -21.47 -3.90 6.66
C SER A 84 -21.13 -2.46 6.27
N LEU A 85 -19.99 -2.24 5.62
CA LEU A 85 -19.52 -0.91 5.24
C LEU A 85 -20.13 -0.48 3.89
N PRO A 86 -20.66 0.75 3.80
CA PRO A 86 -21.09 1.30 2.52
C PRO A 86 -19.90 1.47 1.57
N ARG A 87 -20.14 1.43 0.25
CA ARG A 87 -19.09 1.46 -0.78
C ARG A 87 -18.16 2.67 -0.68
N ASP A 88 -18.68 3.82 -0.26
CA ASP A 88 -17.89 5.06 -0.09
C ASP A 88 -16.94 5.04 1.12
N LYS A 89 -17.06 4.04 2.00
CA LYS A 89 -16.14 3.78 3.13
C LYS A 89 -15.08 2.74 2.80
N LEU A 90 -15.21 2.08 1.66
CA LEU A 90 -14.20 1.13 1.17
C LEU A 90 -13.26 1.83 0.20
N PHE A 91 -11.99 1.44 0.25
CA PHE A 91 -10.97 1.81 -0.73
C PHE A 91 -10.57 0.57 -1.52
N ILE A 92 -10.94 0.50 -2.79
CA ILE A 92 -10.65 -0.64 -3.66
C ILE A 92 -9.60 -0.22 -4.68
N THR A 93 -8.44 -0.90 -4.63
CA THR A 93 -7.39 -0.83 -5.65
C THR A 93 -7.48 -2.04 -6.55
N SER A 94 -7.49 -1.81 -7.86
CA SER A 94 -7.25 -2.87 -8.84
C SER A 94 -6.23 -2.46 -9.90
N LYS A 95 -5.81 -3.42 -10.74
CA LYS A 95 -4.71 -3.23 -11.68
C LYS A 95 -5.00 -3.94 -12.99
N VAL A 96 -4.67 -3.29 -14.10
CA VAL A 96 -4.74 -3.90 -15.43
C VAL A 96 -3.35 -4.11 -15.99
N PRO A 97 -3.08 -5.25 -16.63
CA PRO A 97 -1.76 -5.56 -17.13
C PRO A 97 -1.41 -4.72 -18.37
N CYS A 98 -0.17 -4.25 -18.42
CA CYS A 98 0.58 -4.09 -19.65
C CYS A 98 1.74 -5.06 -19.55
N CYS A 99 1.80 -6.03 -20.44
CA CYS A 99 2.63 -7.21 -20.26
C CYS A 99 4.00 -7.06 -20.89
N PRO A 100 5.05 -6.64 -20.12
CA PRO A 100 6.42 -6.60 -20.62
C PRO A 100 6.98 -8.02 -20.76
N ALA A 101 7.92 -8.25 -21.67
CA ALA A 101 8.82 -9.40 -21.57
C ALA A 101 9.64 -9.26 -20.26
N PRO A 102 9.89 -10.31 -19.49
CA PRO A 102 9.66 -11.73 -19.72
C PRO A 102 8.28 -12.26 -19.26
N PHE A 103 7.39 -11.40 -18.81
CA PHE A 103 6.09 -11.78 -18.23
C PHE A 103 5.01 -12.10 -19.27
N THR A 104 5.33 -12.11 -20.56
CA THR A 104 4.39 -12.39 -21.67
C THR A 104 3.63 -13.71 -21.49
N LYS A 105 4.28 -14.77 -20.94
CA LYS A 105 3.61 -16.03 -20.63
C LYS A 105 2.57 -15.90 -19.50
N TRP A 106 2.82 -15.08 -18.50
CA TRP A 106 1.87 -14.80 -17.42
C TRP A 106 0.65 -14.06 -17.94
N CYS A 107 0.87 -13.08 -18.78
CA CYS A 107 -0.21 -12.32 -19.39
C CYS A 107 -1.08 -13.16 -20.32
N THR A 108 -0.49 -14.09 -21.07
CA THR A 108 -1.24 -15.00 -21.93
C THR A 108 -1.97 -16.09 -21.15
N TRP A 109 -1.48 -16.47 -19.98
CA TRP A 109 -2.08 -17.54 -19.19
C TRP A 109 -3.28 -17.03 -18.35
N TYR A 110 -3.19 -15.87 -17.72
CA TYR A 110 -4.26 -15.28 -16.90
C TYR A 110 -5.19 -14.36 -17.68
N ALA A 111 -4.76 -13.87 -18.84
CA ALA A 111 -5.48 -12.90 -19.65
C ALA A 111 -5.61 -13.32 -21.10
N SER A 112 -5.66 -14.63 -21.40
CA SER A 112 -5.77 -15.10 -22.79
C SER A 112 -7.01 -14.54 -23.51
N GLU A 113 -8.12 -14.41 -22.80
CA GLU A 113 -9.34 -13.78 -23.30
C GLU A 113 -9.29 -12.23 -23.32
N TYR A 114 -8.33 -11.64 -22.60
CA TYR A 114 -8.15 -10.18 -22.52
C TYR A 114 -6.84 -9.70 -23.17
N ALA A 115 -6.06 -10.62 -23.78
CA ALA A 115 -4.73 -10.30 -24.33
C ALA A 115 -4.79 -9.31 -25.50
N ASN A 116 -5.87 -9.35 -26.28
CA ASN A 116 -6.04 -8.56 -27.51
C ASN A 116 -6.90 -7.30 -27.32
N VAL A 117 -7.21 -6.91 -26.10
CA VAL A 117 -7.96 -5.68 -25.82
C VAL A 117 -7.09 -4.65 -25.13
N ASP A 118 -7.45 -3.37 -25.26
CA ASP A 118 -6.72 -2.26 -24.64
C ASP A 118 -6.89 -2.18 -23.11
N ALA A 119 -6.13 -1.31 -22.47
CA ALA A 119 -6.17 -1.13 -21.02
C ALA A 119 -7.52 -0.61 -20.52
N TYR A 120 -8.23 0.21 -21.31
CA TYR A 120 -9.56 0.69 -20.99
C TYR A 120 -10.57 -0.45 -20.92
N THR A 121 -10.59 -1.31 -21.95
CA THR A 121 -11.49 -2.48 -21.99
C THR A 121 -11.17 -3.46 -20.86
N ARG A 122 -9.89 -3.69 -20.55
CA ARG A 122 -9.47 -4.51 -19.39
C ARG A 122 -9.99 -3.93 -18.07
N ALA A 123 -9.89 -2.61 -17.88
CA ALA A 123 -10.41 -1.96 -16.69
C ALA A 123 -11.94 -2.09 -16.55
N LYS A 124 -12.69 -2.04 -17.66
CA LYS A 124 -14.13 -2.30 -17.66
C LYS A 124 -14.48 -3.74 -17.29
N ILE A 125 -13.72 -4.70 -17.80
CA ILE A 125 -13.88 -6.12 -17.45
C ILE A 125 -13.61 -6.31 -15.96
N ASP A 126 -12.54 -5.70 -15.45
CA ASP A 126 -12.11 -5.80 -14.07
C ASP A 126 -13.17 -5.30 -13.08
N ILE A 127 -13.71 -4.09 -13.26
CA ILE A 127 -14.79 -3.59 -12.40
C ILE A 127 -16.08 -4.41 -12.51
N ARG A 128 -16.34 -5.01 -13.66
CA ARG A 128 -17.48 -5.93 -13.85
C ARG A 128 -17.31 -7.20 -13.03
N LEU A 129 -16.10 -7.80 -13.03
CA LEU A 129 -15.79 -8.98 -12.22
C LEU A 129 -15.87 -8.67 -10.72
N LEU A 130 -15.36 -7.53 -10.29
CA LEU A 130 -15.53 -7.02 -8.94
C LEU A 130 -17.00 -6.71 -8.61
N GLY A 131 -17.85 -6.52 -9.63
CA GLY A 131 -19.26 -6.16 -9.49
C GLY A 131 -19.46 -4.83 -8.78
N VAL A 132 -18.59 -3.85 -9.07
CA VAL A 132 -18.65 -2.49 -8.56
C VAL A 132 -18.82 -1.49 -9.71
N GLU A 133 -19.36 -0.31 -9.42
CA GLU A 133 -19.53 0.74 -10.44
C GLU A 133 -18.22 1.48 -10.72
N TYR A 134 -17.36 1.59 -9.70
CA TYR A 134 -16.05 2.25 -9.77
C TYR A 134 -15.06 1.60 -8.79
N VAL A 135 -13.77 1.82 -9.03
CA VAL A 135 -12.70 1.58 -8.06
C VAL A 135 -12.15 2.91 -7.53
N ASP A 136 -11.54 2.91 -6.35
CA ASP A 136 -10.92 4.11 -5.80
C ASP A 136 -9.57 4.39 -6.47
N LEU A 137 -8.86 3.32 -6.87
CA LEU A 137 -7.57 3.42 -7.56
C LEU A 137 -7.45 2.31 -8.63
N MET A 138 -7.17 2.71 -9.87
CA MET A 138 -6.84 1.79 -10.96
C MET A 138 -5.39 1.99 -11.37
N LEU A 139 -4.59 0.90 -11.35
CA LEU A 139 -3.17 0.94 -11.68
C LEU A 139 -2.88 0.29 -13.04
N LEU A 140 -1.95 0.86 -13.79
CA LEU A 140 -1.23 0.12 -14.82
C LEU A 140 -0.21 -0.79 -14.12
N HIS A 141 -0.36 -2.11 -14.22
CA HIS A 141 0.29 -3.10 -13.36
C HIS A 141 1.82 -3.21 -13.58
N TRP A 142 2.29 -2.96 -14.81
CA TRP A 142 3.70 -2.85 -15.20
C TRP A 142 3.85 -1.89 -16.36
N PRO A 143 5.06 -1.32 -16.58
CA PRO A 143 5.37 -0.68 -17.85
C PRO A 143 5.30 -1.72 -18.97
N CYS A 144 4.83 -1.32 -20.13
CA CYS A 144 4.89 -2.14 -21.35
C CYS A 144 6.34 -2.31 -21.83
N THR A 145 6.57 -3.22 -22.76
CA THR A 145 7.90 -3.41 -23.37
C THR A 145 8.39 -2.17 -24.11
N ARG A 146 7.47 -1.41 -24.71
CA ARG A 146 7.77 -0.14 -25.40
C ARG A 146 7.16 1.02 -24.62
N GLU A 147 7.87 2.14 -24.58
CA GLU A 147 7.42 3.35 -23.88
C GLU A 147 6.14 3.92 -24.48
N GLU A 148 5.99 3.89 -25.81
CA GLU A 148 4.79 4.34 -26.50
C GLU A 148 3.55 3.53 -26.14
N ASP A 149 3.69 2.21 -25.95
CA ASP A 149 2.60 1.34 -25.51
C ASP A 149 2.25 1.61 -24.04
N THR A 150 3.26 1.90 -23.21
CA THR A 150 3.05 2.30 -21.82
C THR A 150 2.24 3.60 -21.73
N LEU A 151 2.60 4.59 -22.53
CA LEU A 151 1.90 5.85 -22.60
C LEU A 151 0.45 5.67 -23.12
N ALA A 152 0.28 4.87 -24.17
CA ALA A 152 -1.05 4.57 -24.72
C ALA A 152 -1.95 3.87 -23.69
N ALA A 153 -1.41 2.86 -22.99
CA ALA A 153 -2.14 2.15 -21.92
C ALA A 153 -2.49 3.09 -20.74
N TYR A 154 -1.57 3.97 -20.36
CA TYR A 154 -1.84 4.93 -19.29
C TYR A 154 -2.90 5.96 -19.71
N ARG A 155 -2.86 6.46 -20.95
CA ARG A 155 -3.90 7.36 -21.49
C ARG A 155 -5.29 6.71 -21.51
N ALA A 156 -5.36 5.41 -21.77
CA ALA A 156 -6.61 4.66 -21.67
C ALA A 156 -7.16 4.64 -20.22
N LEU A 157 -6.29 4.61 -19.21
CA LEU A 157 -6.71 4.76 -17.81
C LEU A 157 -7.09 6.22 -17.47
N GLU A 158 -6.48 7.22 -18.11
CA GLU A 158 -6.93 8.62 -17.97
C GLU A 158 -8.38 8.78 -18.47
N ASP A 159 -8.73 8.17 -19.60
CA ASP A 159 -10.11 8.16 -20.10
C ASP A 159 -11.06 7.43 -19.15
N PHE A 160 -10.63 6.30 -18.60
CA PHE A 160 -11.37 5.52 -17.61
C PHE A 160 -11.67 6.33 -16.33
N GLN A 161 -10.71 7.13 -15.86
CA GLN A 161 -10.92 8.03 -14.73
C GLN A 161 -11.86 9.19 -15.08
N LEU A 162 -11.70 9.81 -16.25
CA LEU A 162 -12.56 10.91 -16.70
C LEU A 162 -14.03 10.51 -16.81
N GLU A 163 -14.31 9.24 -17.07
CA GLU A 163 -15.67 8.66 -17.04
C GLU A 163 -16.17 8.36 -15.62
N GLY A 164 -15.40 8.65 -14.58
CA GLY A 164 -15.77 8.40 -13.19
C GLY A 164 -15.71 6.92 -12.78
N LYS A 165 -15.05 6.06 -13.57
CA LYS A 165 -14.89 4.63 -13.27
C LYS A 165 -13.72 4.31 -12.33
N ALA A 166 -12.82 5.29 -12.12
CA ALA A 166 -11.83 5.29 -11.07
C ALA A 166 -11.77 6.68 -10.45
N LYS A 167 -11.61 6.78 -9.11
CA LYS A 167 -11.42 8.08 -8.45
C LYS A 167 -9.99 8.61 -8.67
N ALA A 168 -9.02 7.69 -8.73
CA ALA A 168 -7.63 7.99 -9.04
C ALA A 168 -7.05 6.89 -9.93
N ILE A 169 -5.99 7.23 -10.67
CA ILE A 169 -5.21 6.28 -11.46
C ILE A 169 -3.75 6.34 -11.04
N GLY A 170 -3.01 5.28 -11.33
CA GLY A 170 -1.60 5.20 -10.99
C GLY A 170 -0.88 4.11 -11.78
N ILE A 171 0.29 3.79 -11.30
CA ILE A 171 1.22 2.86 -11.91
C ILE A 171 1.70 1.84 -10.88
N SER A 172 2.30 0.75 -11.34
CA SER A 172 2.92 -0.25 -10.49
C SER A 172 4.17 -0.82 -11.16
N ASN A 173 5.21 -1.09 -10.36
CA ASN A 173 6.48 -1.61 -10.85
C ASN A 173 7.25 -0.67 -11.79
N PHE A 174 7.05 0.63 -11.67
CA PHE A 174 7.82 1.64 -12.38
C PHE A 174 9.04 2.04 -11.55
N ASN A 175 10.23 2.00 -12.14
CA ASN A 175 11.42 2.59 -11.53
C ASN A 175 11.52 4.09 -11.86
N ALA A 176 12.50 4.78 -11.28
CA ALA A 176 12.66 6.22 -11.46
C ALA A 176 12.75 6.65 -12.95
N SER A 177 13.43 5.87 -13.80
CA SER A 177 13.53 6.18 -15.23
C SER A 177 12.22 5.95 -15.98
N ALA A 178 11.47 4.90 -15.65
CA ALA A 178 10.17 4.64 -16.25
C ALA A 178 9.12 5.72 -15.85
N ILE A 179 9.21 6.24 -14.62
CA ILE A 179 8.40 7.39 -14.19
C ILE A 179 8.75 8.61 -15.04
N ASP A 180 10.04 8.94 -15.21
CA ASP A 180 10.46 10.11 -16.01
C ASP A 180 10.03 9.96 -17.48
N ALA A 181 10.18 8.77 -18.08
CA ALA A 181 9.73 8.48 -19.44
C ALA A 181 8.20 8.66 -19.59
N LEU A 182 7.42 8.16 -18.63
CA LEU A 182 5.96 8.34 -18.63
C LEU A 182 5.59 9.83 -18.58
N PHE A 183 6.24 10.62 -17.71
CA PHE A 183 5.97 12.06 -17.60
C PHE A 183 6.38 12.83 -18.87
N ALA A 184 7.44 12.42 -19.56
CA ALA A 184 7.84 13.03 -20.83
C ALA A 184 6.79 12.89 -21.93
N GLY A 185 5.88 11.90 -21.81
CA GLY A 185 4.77 11.69 -22.73
C GLY A 185 3.64 12.70 -22.67
N GLY A 186 3.65 13.66 -21.74
CA GLY A 186 2.62 14.70 -21.61
C GLY A 186 1.29 14.14 -21.09
N LEU A 187 1.22 13.84 -19.80
CA LEU A 187 0.05 13.27 -19.14
C LEU A 187 -1.06 14.33 -18.94
N ARG A 188 -2.31 13.95 -19.09
CA ARG A 188 -3.50 14.75 -18.71
C ARG A 188 -3.76 14.62 -17.20
N VAL A 189 -3.52 13.44 -16.64
CA VAL A 189 -3.65 13.12 -15.22
C VAL A 189 -2.36 12.45 -14.77
N LYS A 190 -1.70 13.01 -13.75
CA LYS A 190 -0.50 12.39 -13.18
C LYS A 190 -0.86 11.13 -12.37
N PRO A 191 0.04 10.13 -12.29
CA PRO A 191 -0.14 9.00 -11.39
C PRO A 191 -0.29 9.46 -9.94
N ALA A 192 -1.32 8.97 -9.26
CA ALA A 192 -1.54 9.22 -7.83
C ALA A 192 -0.67 8.30 -6.95
N VAL A 193 -0.45 7.07 -7.43
CA VAL A 193 0.28 6.02 -6.72
C VAL A 193 1.25 5.31 -7.67
N ASP A 194 2.43 4.93 -7.15
CA ASP A 194 3.28 3.88 -7.74
C ASP A 194 3.41 2.74 -6.73
N GLN A 195 2.88 1.56 -7.08
CA GLN A 195 2.92 0.38 -6.21
C GLN A 195 4.07 -0.56 -6.61
N CYS A 196 5.09 -0.66 -5.75
CA CYS A 196 6.28 -1.48 -5.98
C CYS A 196 6.55 -2.43 -4.82
N GLY A 197 7.43 -3.44 -5.01
CA GLY A 197 7.89 -4.27 -3.91
C GLY A 197 8.81 -3.48 -2.99
N PHE A 198 8.49 -3.42 -1.68
CA PHE A 198 9.33 -2.70 -0.73
C PHE A 198 9.17 -3.25 0.70
N SER A 199 10.30 -3.57 1.32
CA SER A 199 10.36 -4.10 2.68
C SER A 199 11.74 -3.86 3.29
N ILE A 200 11.90 -4.13 4.57
CA ILE A 200 13.21 -4.11 5.26
C ILE A 200 14.27 -4.91 4.49
N GLY A 201 13.92 -6.09 3.94
CA GLY A 201 14.86 -6.93 3.20
C GLY A 201 14.84 -6.72 1.66
N ASN A 202 14.06 -5.77 1.13
CA ASN A 202 13.93 -5.56 -0.31
C ASN A 202 13.64 -4.07 -0.60
N HIS A 203 14.71 -3.28 -0.60
CA HIS A 203 14.67 -1.84 -0.86
C HIS A 203 15.95 -1.33 -1.57
N ASN A 204 16.71 -2.26 -2.17
CA ASN A 204 18.00 -1.97 -2.82
C ASN A 204 18.04 -2.41 -4.29
N SER A 205 16.88 -2.68 -4.91
CA SER A 205 16.80 -3.14 -6.30
C SER A 205 16.02 -2.16 -7.16
N SER A 206 16.67 -1.55 -8.14
CA SER A 206 16.00 -0.70 -9.13
C SER A 206 15.09 -1.49 -10.08
N ALA A 207 15.19 -2.81 -10.10
CA ALA A 207 14.26 -3.64 -10.83
C ALA A 207 12.84 -3.46 -10.28
N PHE A 208 11.93 -3.01 -11.13
CA PHE A 208 10.53 -2.77 -10.77
C PHE A 208 10.34 -1.74 -9.63
N GLY A 209 11.25 -0.77 -9.52
CA GLY A 209 11.12 0.35 -8.59
C GLY A 209 11.28 0.02 -7.10
N ARG A 210 11.95 -1.09 -6.76
CA ARG A 210 12.12 -1.58 -5.39
C ARG A 210 13.31 -0.93 -4.69
N ASP A 211 13.40 0.39 -4.69
CA ASP A 211 14.56 1.11 -4.14
C ASP A 211 14.21 2.51 -3.60
N PHE A 212 15.12 3.04 -2.82
CA PHE A 212 15.00 4.40 -2.28
C PHE A 212 15.10 5.48 -3.37
N GLN A 213 15.72 5.21 -4.52
CA GLN A 213 15.79 6.17 -5.63
C GLN A 213 14.40 6.34 -6.25
N THR A 214 13.66 5.25 -6.46
CA THR A 214 12.27 5.30 -6.94
C THR A 214 11.36 5.95 -5.90
N LEU A 215 11.51 5.63 -4.60
CA LEU A 215 10.77 6.30 -3.54
C LEU A 215 11.02 7.82 -3.53
N ALA A 216 12.29 8.25 -3.70
CA ALA A 216 12.65 9.67 -3.80
C ALA A 216 12.04 10.33 -5.05
N LYS A 217 12.04 9.64 -6.19
CA LYS A 217 11.39 10.08 -7.43
C LYS A 217 9.88 10.25 -7.26
N CYS A 218 9.22 9.30 -6.60
CA CYS A 218 7.80 9.42 -6.28
C CYS A 218 7.51 10.67 -5.43
N ARG A 219 8.34 10.94 -4.41
CA ARG A 219 8.22 12.16 -3.59
C ARG A 219 8.42 13.43 -4.40
N GLU A 220 9.44 13.48 -5.28
CA GLU A 220 9.68 14.60 -6.22
C GLU A 220 8.45 14.89 -7.08
N LYS A 221 7.85 13.84 -7.64
CA LYS A 221 6.67 13.96 -8.52
C LYS A 221 5.35 14.06 -7.76
N LYS A 222 5.37 14.01 -6.42
CA LYS A 222 4.18 13.98 -5.56
C LYS A 222 3.27 12.79 -5.92
N ILE A 223 3.88 11.62 -6.08
CA ILE A 223 3.24 10.31 -6.24
C ILE A 223 3.34 9.61 -4.89
N THR A 224 2.26 9.02 -4.41
CA THR A 224 2.31 8.18 -3.21
C THR A 224 2.94 6.83 -3.55
N TYR A 225 4.00 6.46 -2.83
CA TYR A 225 4.59 5.14 -2.98
C TYR A 225 3.81 4.12 -2.17
N SER A 226 3.48 2.96 -2.77
CA SER A 226 2.80 1.85 -2.13
C SER A 226 3.67 0.59 -2.19
N ALA A 227 3.75 -0.14 -1.09
CA ALA A 227 4.63 -1.29 -0.91
C ALA A 227 3.83 -2.59 -0.93
N TYR A 228 4.01 -3.44 -1.94
CA TYR A 228 3.60 -4.84 -1.85
C TYR A 228 4.74 -5.70 -1.26
N SER A 229 4.40 -6.87 -0.71
CA SER A 229 5.34 -7.75 0.01
C SER A 229 6.13 -7.04 1.14
N PRO A 230 5.48 -6.22 2.00
CA PRO A 230 6.15 -5.41 3.01
C PRO A 230 6.81 -6.25 4.11
N LEU A 231 6.47 -7.54 4.22
CA LEU A 231 7.03 -8.50 5.17
C LEU A 231 8.23 -9.29 4.61
N GLY A 232 8.75 -8.92 3.44
CA GLY A 232 9.98 -9.48 2.89
C GLY A 232 9.81 -10.62 1.88
N GLY A 233 8.59 -11.01 1.52
CA GLY A 233 8.30 -12.24 0.75
C GLY A 233 9.05 -12.46 -0.58
N LEU A 234 9.61 -11.43 -1.21
CA LEU A 234 10.37 -11.52 -2.46
C LEU A 234 11.87 -11.26 -2.29
N SER A 235 12.32 -11.01 -1.07
CA SER A 235 13.69 -10.56 -0.80
C SER A 235 14.70 -11.69 -0.66
N GLY A 236 14.24 -12.89 -0.31
CA GLY A 236 15.11 -13.97 0.17
C GLY A 236 15.66 -13.71 1.59
N VAL A 237 15.32 -12.59 2.21
CA VAL A 237 15.69 -12.25 3.60
C VAL A 237 14.55 -12.64 4.52
N ASP A 238 14.86 -13.38 5.58
CA ASP A 238 13.89 -13.68 6.65
C ASP A 238 13.70 -12.43 7.54
N VAL A 239 12.85 -11.52 7.08
CA VAL A 239 12.54 -10.29 7.83
C VAL A 239 11.88 -10.60 9.17
N LEU A 240 10.99 -11.57 9.23
CA LEU A 240 10.20 -11.87 10.43
C LEU A 240 11.02 -12.59 11.51
N GLY A 241 11.98 -13.43 11.11
CA GLY A 241 12.92 -14.12 12.02
C GLY A 241 14.21 -13.33 12.29
N ASN A 242 14.44 -12.21 11.61
CA ASN A 242 15.67 -11.42 11.79
C ASN A 242 15.82 -10.96 13.25
N PRO A 243 16.97 -11.27 13.91
CA PRO A 243 17.15 -10.95 15.33
C PRO A 243 17.00 -9.45 15.68
N THR A 244 17.39 -8.57 14.76
CA THR A 244 17.26 -7.11 14.95
C THR A 244 15.78 -6.71 14.94
N VAL A 245 15.00 -7.21 13.97
CA VAL A 245 13.55 -6.95 13.86
C VAL A 245 12.82 -7.50 15.09
N VAL A 246 13.13 -8.74 15.50
CA VAL A 246 12.59 -9.37 16.70
C VAL A 246 12.95 -8.58 17.96
N GLY A 247 14.20 -8.14 18.08
CA GLY A 247 14.69 -7.35 19.22
C GLY A 247 13.98 -6.01 19.36
N ILE A 248 13.77 -5.29 18.25
CA ILE A 248 13.01 -4.03 18.23
C ILE A 248 11.54 -4.30 18.59
N GLY A 249 10.94 -5.35 18.04
CA GLY A 249 9.57 -5.74 18.38
C GLY A 249 9.39 -5.96 19.88
N LYS A 250 10.30 -6.70 20.53
CA LYS A 250 10.28 -6.93 21.99
C LYS A 250 10.30 -5.63 22.80
N LYS A 251 11.11 -4.63 22.40
CA LYS A 251 11.19 -3.33 23.08
C LYS A 251 9.86 -2.57 23.04
N HIS A 252 9.12 -2.69 21.94
CA HIS A 252 7.83 -2.02 21.75
C HIS A 252 6.62 -2.87 22.15
N GLY A 253 6.81 -4.14 22.58
CA GLY A 253 5.71 -5.08 22.82
C GLY A 253 4.97 -5.44 21.53
N LYS A 254 5.66 -5.48 20.39
CA LYS A 254 5.13 -5.71 19.05
C LYS A 254 5.74 -6.93 18.38
N SER A 255 5.01 -7.52 17.43
CA SER A 255 5.52 -8.58 16.57
C SER A 255 6.50 -8.06 15.53
N SER A 256 7.33 -8.95 14.96
CA SER A 256 8.21 -8.60 13.82
C SER A 256 7.42 -8.09 12.62
N ALA A 257 6.22 -8.64 12.35
CA ALA A 257 5.35 -8.17 11.28
C ALA A 257 4.89 -6.72 11.51
N GLN A 258 4.50 -6.39 12.75
CA GLN A 258 4.13 -5.00 13.10
C GLN A 258 5.30 -4.05 12.96
N VAL A 259 6.52 -4.45 13.36
CA VAL A 259 7.74 -3.65 13.15
C VAL A 259 7.99 -3.42 11.66
N ALA A 260 7.90 -4.46 10.83
CA ALA A 260 8.12 -4.35 9.39
C ALA A 260 7.08 -3.44 8.71
N LEU A 261 5.80 -3.61 9.02
CA LEU A 261 4.74 -2.75 8.51
C LEU A 261 4.89 -1.29 8.98
N ARG A 262 5.29 -1.11 10.25
CA ARG A 262 5.53 0.23 10.80
C ARG A 262 6.73 0.92 10.15
N TRP A 263 7.82 0.18 9.89
CA TRP A 263 8.98 0.70 9.17
C TRP A 263 8.61 1.22 7.78
N VAL A 264 7.75 0.49 7.07
CA VAL A 264 7.23 0.92 5.77
C VAL A 264 6.35 2.18 5.93
N THR A 265 5.33 2.12 6.79
CA THR A 265 4.33 3.19 6.89
C THR A 265 4.87 4.48 7.53
N GLN A 266 5.86 4.37 8.40
CA GLN A 266 6.49 5.55 9.02
C GLN A 266 7.31 6.38 8.03
N GLN A 267 7.66 5.84 6.87
CA GLN A 267 8.28 6.57 5.76
C GLN A 267 7.26 7.29 4.87
N GLY A 268 5.97 7.25 5.20
CA GLY A 268 4.89 7.78 4.37
C GLY A 268 4.54 6.87 3.20
N VAL A 269 4.92 5.59 3.27
CA VAL A 269 4.65 4.55 2.28
C VAL A 269 3.41 3.77 2.68
N VAL A 270 2.49 3.55 1.75
CA VAL A 270 1.33 2.68 1.94
C VAL A 270 1.79 1.22 1.90
N ALA A 271 1.24 0.35 2.74
CA ALA A 271 1.57 -1.07 2.72
C ALA A 271 0.37 -1.93 2.31
N VAL A 272 0.65 -2.95 1.48
CA VAL A 272 -0.31 -3.97 1.08
C VAL A 272 0.12 -5.30 1.71
N THR A 273 -0.57 -5.70 2.78
CA THR A 273 -0.35 -6.96 3.50
C THR A 273 -1.26 -8.07 2.99
N ALA A 274 -1.01 -9.31 3.37
CA ALA A 274 -1.84 -10.46 3.02
C ALA A 274 -1.85 -11.48 4.16
N SER A 275 -3.04 -11.97 4.56
CA SER A 275 -3.17 -13.06 5.51
C SER A 275 -4.56 -13.71 5.45
N THR A 276 -4.61 -15.02 5.73
CA THR A 276 -5.86 -15.74 5.99
C THR A 276 -6.26 -15.75 7.47
N LYS A 277 -5.33 -15.41 8.38
CA LYS A 277 -5.54 -15.51 9.84
C LYS A 277 -6.05 -14.18 10.38
N ALA A 278 -7.25 -14.18 11.00
CA ALA A 278 -7.86 -12.99 11.58
C ALA A 278 -6.95 -12.30 12.62
N SER A 279 -6.23 -13.07 13.44
CA SER A 279 -5.31 -12.52 14.46
C SER A 279 -4.13 -11.76 13.84
N HIS A 280 -3.65 -12.15 12.64
CA HIS A 280 -2.63 -11.40 11.92
C HIS A 280 -3.20 -10.09 11.37
N LEU A 281 -4.42 -10.15 10.79
CA LEU A 281 -5.10 -8.98 10.24
C LEU A 281 -5.38 -7.93 11.32
N GLU A 282 -5.84 -8.36 12.49
CA GLU A 282 -6.03 -7.50 13.66
C GLU A 282 -4.72 -6.86 14.13
N SER A 283 -3.65 -7.66 14.17
CA SER A 283 -2.30 -7.20 14.50
C SER A 283 -1.78 -6.16 13.51
N ASP A 284 -2.01 -6.37 12.20
CA ASP A 284 -1.60 -5.45 11.14
C ASP A 284 -2.35 -4.10 11.23
N LEU A 285 -3.62 -4.09 11.60
CA LEU A 285 -4.38 -2.85 11.84
C LEU A 285 -3.89 -2.09 13.07
N GLY A 286 -3.26 -2.77 14.03
CA GLY A 286 -2.75 -2.20 15.28
C GLY A 286 -1.36 -1.56 15.22
N ILE A 287 -0.84 -1.20 14.03
CA ILE A 287 0.53 -0.66 13.89
C ILE A 287 0.68 0.85 14.14
N PHE A 288 -0.42 1.56 14.35
CA PHE A 288 -0.43 3.02 14.50
C PHE A 288 -0.30 3.50 15.95
N ASP A 289 -0.24 2.59 16.91
CA ASP A 289 -0.16 2.86 18.34
C ASP A 289 1.27 2.97 18.89
N PHE A 290 2.28 2.78 18.03
CA PHE A 290 3.70 2.95 18.37
C PHE A 290 4.48 3.64 17.25
N THR A 291 5.69 4.08 17.58
CA THR A 291 6.61 4.76 16.63
C THR A 291 7.99 4.20 16.83
N LEU A 292 8.66 3.84 15.72
CA LEU A 292 10.07 3.47 15.69
C LEU A 292 10.93 4.74 15.83
N THR A 293 12.00 4.68 16.62
CA THR A 293 12.96 5.79 16.70
C THR A 293 13.75 5.92 15.40
N ASP A 294 14.38 7.08 15.18
CA ASP A 294 15.22 7.31 14.00
C ASP A 294 16.38 6.31 13.93
N ASP A 295 16.96 5.93 15.08
CA ASP A 295 18.02 4.91 15.16
C ASP A 295 17.51 3.52 14.79
N GLU A 296 16.29 3.16 15.21
CA GLU A 296 15.65 1.89 14.83
C GLU A 296 15.32 1.88 13.33
N MET A 297 14.79 2.98 12.79
CA MET A 297 14.55 3.13 11.35
C MET A 297 15.84 2.98 10.54
N ALA A 298 16.93 3.65 10.95
CA ALA A 298 18.22 3.56 10.28
C ALA A 298 18.87 2.17 10.42
N THR A 299 18.65 1.50 11.55
CA THR A 299 19.17 0.14 11.79
C THR A 299 18.46 -0.87 10.90
N LEU A 300 17.14 -0.79 10.80
CA LEU A 300 16.33 -1.65 9.93
C LEU A 300 16.64 -1.45 8.43
N ALA A 301 16.97 -0.23 8.02
CA ALA A 301 17.37 0.08 6.65
C ALA A 301 18.73 -0.51 6.22
N LYS A 302 19.48 -1.16 7.13
CA LYS A 302 20.77 -1.82 6.82
C LYS A 302 20.64 -3.33 6.61
N ILE A 303 19.46 -3.90 6.80
CA ILE A 303 19.16 -5.32 6.60
C ILE A 303 18.96 -5.59 5.12
#